data_5ab759c200632da930722b15ad1413cb
#
_entry.id   5ab759c200632da930722b15ad1413cb
#
_cell.length_a   1.000
_cell.length_b   1.000
_cell.length_c   1.000
_cell.angle_alpha   90.00
_cell.angle_beta   90.00
_cell.angle_gamma   90.00
#
_symmetry.space_group_name_H-M   'P 1'
#
loop_
_entity.id
_entity.type
_entity.pdbx_description
1 polymer ?
#
loop_
_entity_poly.entity_id
_entity_poly.type
_entity_poly.pdbx_seq_one_letter_code
_entity_poly.pdbx_strand_id
1 'polypeptide(L)'
;LPTVIHCLSPNLKYVNITTGYPLQHTPIASFVRLLVMLQTMGYNTKRKSFSRKWCTMLQQHVYMNYVKDNERIFGKHYADAPSVNAWIVDILQEIGKNYAAEGEDAPLVHESIFRTYTLFNRLDALIACGDLVADFNIYNKLINQLISSTSVPFHGEPIVGLQIMGVLETRNLDFDHVLVLSCNEGNMPKGVNDTSFIPYAVRKAFGLTTIDNKVAIYAYYFHSLLQRATDITLTYNKAASKTATGEMSRFMLQLMVESGQNIHFKNLNASQNPLQSIKKPIVKNQEVMRNIYQTDRLSPTAITTYLRCQMRFYYRYIAGIKEPDNEEDEIDNRIFGNIFHRAAELFYESKCNKDVVQKQDIINALKDKSLLPRIIEEAFREKLFNVKDDKNITYNGLQIINRQVIIEYIKRLLAIDQKLTPFSILGLEKPIEMPFDINTQEGLKQISLFGNIDRIDKIDENGSTCIRVVDYKTGSNDKTSIKSVDDIFNPEKIESHSDYYLQALLYSIMLYNNRNLNPNHLPVSPALLFIQHATGDDYTPILKFGKDIITDVSIYTEDFLSKLKELIEDIFNPNIAFNPTENTKRCQYCPYREICG
;
A
#
# COMPACT_ATOMS: atom_id res chain seq x y z
N LEU A 1 -1.95 -12.53 25.12
CA LEU A 1 -2.98 -12.86 26.12
C LEU A 1 -4.27 -13.40 25.48
N PRO A 2 -4.94 -12.74 24.48
CA PRO A 2 -6.19 -13.27 23.90
C PRO A 2 -6.07 -14.72 23.41
N THR A 3 -5.02 -15.04 22.67
CA THR A 3 -4.76 -16.39 22.17
C THR A 3 -4.60 -17.41 23.30
N VAL A 4 -3.93 -17.02 24.40
CA VAL A 4 -3.75 -17.90 25.57
C VAL A 4 -5.11 -18.20 26.21
N ILE A 5 -5.93 -17.17 26.40
CA ILE A 5 -7.29 -17.33 26.97
C ILE A 5 -8.14 -18.29 26.11
N HIS A 6 -8.10 -18.13 24.79
CA HIS A 6 -8.81 -19.04 23.86
C HIS A 6 -8.33 -20.50 23.89
N CYS A 7 -7.06 -20.73 24.25
CA CYS A 7 -6.50 -22.07 24.35
C CYS A 7 -6.75 -22.73 25.72
N LEU A 8 -7.32 -22.01 26.70
CA LEU A 8 -7.60 -22.60 28.00
C LEU A 8 -8.74 -23.62 27.90
N SER A 9 -8.59 -24.72 28.64
CA SER A 9 -9.66 -25.72 28.71
C SER A 9 -10.90 -25.16 29.43
N PRO A 10 -12.12 -25.39 28.89
CA PRO A 10 -13.35 -24.99 29.56
C PRO A 10 -13.57 -25.69 30.91
N ASN A 11 -12.79 -26.74 31.20
CA ASN A 11 -12.84 -27.46 32.46
C ASN A 11 -12.03 -26.80 33.60
N LEU A 12 -11.27 -25.74 33.29
CA LEU A 12 -10.53 -24.99 34.32
C LEU A 12 -11.50 -24.16 35.16
N LYS A 13 -11.61 -24.49 36.43
CA LYS A 13 -12.55 -23.81 37.34
C LYS A 13 -12.06 -22.42 37.79
N TYR A 14 -10.75 -22.26 37.93
CA TYR A 14 -10.16 -21.04 38.46
C TYR A 14 -8.96 -20.62 37.63
N VAL A 15 -9.02 -19.45 37.07
CA VAL A 15 -7.92 -18.81 36.30
C VAL A 15 -7.80 -17.38 36.81
N ASN A 16 -6.62 -17.03 37.30
CA ASN A 16 -6.31 -15.66 37.66
C ASN A 16 -5.46 -15.00 36.60
N ILE A 17 -5.86 -13.83 36.13
CA ILE A 17 -5.14 -13.08 35.09
C ILE A 17 -4.77 -11.72 35.68
N THR A 18 -3.47 -11.49 35.93
CA THR A 18 -2.99 -10.21 36.47
C THR A 18 -2.56 -9.25 35.34
N THR A 19 -2.16 -9.77 34.18
CA THR A 19 -1.88 -8.97 33.00
C THR A 19 -3.18 -8.42 32.44
N GLY A 20 -3.28 -7.08 32.34
CA GLY A 20 -4.47 -6.46 31.75
C GLY A 20 -4.69 -6.85 30.29
N TYR A 21 -5.96 -6.88 29.87
CA TYR A 21 -6.33 -7.07 28.47
C TYR A 21 -6.01 -5.79 27.68
N PRO A 22 -5.22 -5.84 26.58
CA PRO A 22 -4.88 -4.64 25.83
C PRO A 22 -6.13 -3.96 25.27
N LEU A 23 -6.36 -2.68 25.60
CA LEU A 23 -7.54 -1.94 25.18
C LEU A 23 -7.69 -1.90 23.66
N GLN A 24 -6.58 -1.84 22.93
CA GLN A 24 -6.56 -1.81 21.46
C GLN A 24 -7.24 -3.02 20.78
N HIS A 25 -7.39 -4.16 21.48
CA HIS A 25 -8.03 -5.37 20.96
C HIS A 25 -9.52 -5.47 21.36
N THR A 26 -10.05 -4.46 22.01
CA THR A 26 -11.48 -4.41 22.38
C THR A 26 -12.30 -3.78 21.24
N PRO A 27 -13.57 -4.19 21.08
CA PRO A 27 -14.47 -3.57 20.11
C PRO A 27 -14.65 -2.06 20.33
N ILE A 28 -14.66 -1.58 21.59
CA ILE A 28 -14.81 -0.14 21.87
C ILE A 28 -13.65 0.69 21.33
N ALA A 29 -12.42 0.15 21.34
CA ALA A 29 -11.27 0.83 20.76
C ALA A 29 -11.38 0.98 19.24
N SER A 30 -11.89 -0.05 18.54
CA SER A 30 -12.13 0.03 17.09
C SER A 30 -13.25 1.04 16.77
N PHE A 31 -14.31 1.07 17.58
CA PHE A 31 -15.40 2.02 17.42
C PHE A 31 -14.92 3.47 17.55
N VAL A 32 -14.17 3.78 18.59
CA VAL A 32 -13.64 5.13 18.82
C VAL A 32 -12.67 5.54 17.70
N ARG A 33 -11.82 4.63 17.23
CA ARG A 33 -10.96 4.92 16.06
C ARG A 33 -11.79 5.28 14.83
N LEU A 34 -12.87 4.56 14.57
CA LEU A 34 -13.77 4.87 13.46
C LEU A 34 -14.47 6.22 13.64
N LEU A 35 -14.87 6.60 14.88
CA LEU A 35 -15.42 7.94 15.16
C LEU A 35 -14.40 9.05 14.85
N VAL A 36 -13.16 8.90 15.30
CA VAL A 36 -12.08 9.86 15.02
C VAL A 36 -11.82 9.94 13.52
N MET A 37 -11.72 8.81 12.83
CA MET A 37 -11.49 8.77 11.37
C MET A 37 -12.67 9.37 10.60
N LEU A 38 -13.91 9.18 11.03
CA LEU A 38 -15.07 9.83 10.42
C LEU A 38 -14.91 11.35 10.40
N GLN A 39 -14.51 11.93 11.53
CA GLN A 39 -14.38 13.38 11.69
C GLN A 39 -13.12 13.95 11.01
N THR A 40 -12.02 13.20 10.99
CA THR A 40 -10.73 13.68 10.44
C THR A 40 -10.58 13.44 8.95
N MET A 41 -10.94 12.24 8.46
CA MET A 41 -10.73 11.81 7.07
C MET A 41 -12.05 11.59 6.32
N GLY A 42 -13.13 11.31 7.04
CA GLY A 42 -14.40 10.91 6.45
C GLY A 42 -15.27 12.06 5.96
N TYR A 43 -14.93 13.31 6.27
CA TYR A 43 -15.74 14.46 5.89
C TYR A 43 -15.20 15.17 4.66
N ASN A 44 -16.04 15.31 3.65
CA ASN A 44 -15.72 16.06 2.43
C ASN A 44 -16.21 17.52 2.57
N THR A 45 -15.29 18.45 2.74
CA THR A 45 -15.57 19.88 2.93
C THR A 45 -16.25 20.53 1.72
N LYS A 46 -16.00 20.03 0.50
CA LYS A 46 -16.62 20.54 -0.74
C LYS A 46 -18.09 20.11 -0.87
N ARG A 47 -18.39 18.84 -0.54
CA ARG A 47 -19.73 18.26 -0.60
C ARG A 47 -20.53 18.49 0.67
N LYS A 48 -19.90 18.98 1.75
CA LYS A 48 -20.46 19.13 3.10
C LYS A 48 -21.15 17.84 3.59
N SER A 49 -20.55 16.70 3.33
CA SER A 49 -21.11 15.38 3.66
C SER A 49 -20.01 14.39 4.04
N PHE A 50 -20.38 13.42 4.86
CA PHE A 50 -19.48 12.30 5.20
C PHE A 50 -19.37 11.28 4.07
N SER A 51 -18.22 10.64 3.98
CA SER A 51 -17.95 9.55 3.02
C SER A 51 -18.81 8.34 3.35
N ARG A 52 -19.48 7.79 2.32
CA ARG A 52 -20.34 6.60 2.45
C ARG A 52 -19.60 5.41 3.07
N LYS A 53 -18.32 5.23 2.73
CA LYS A 53 -17.48 4.16 3.26
C LYS A 53 -17.42 4.18 4.80
N TRP A 54 -17.03 5.32 5.36
CA TRP A 54 -16.92 5.50 6.82
C TRP A 54 -18.26 5.39 7.54
N CYS A 55 -19.31 5.95 6.95
CA CYS A 55 -20.67 5.81 7.48
C CYS A 55 -21.12 4.35 7.54
N THR A 56 -20.89 3.57 6.48
CA THR A 56 -21.26 2.15 6.44
C THR A 56 -20.48 1.33 7.45
N MET A 57 -19.16 1.57 7.59
CA MET A 57 -18.32 0.86 8.58
C MET A 57 -18.80 1.11 10.01
N LEU A 58 -19.16 2.36 10.34
CA LEU A 58 -19.71 2.69 11.65
C LEU A 58 -21.10 2.10 11.86
N GLN A 59 -22.01 2.19 10.89
CA GLN A 59 -23.36 1.63 11.00
C GLN A 59 -23.38 0.12 11.23
N GLN A 60 -22.39 -0.59 10.74
CA GLN A 60 -22.23 -2.04 10.94
C GLN A 60 -21.55 -2.41 12.26
N HIS A 61 -21.03 -1.43 13.00
CA HIS A 61 -20.32 -1.68 14.24
C HIS A 61 -21.30 -1.99 15.40
N VAL A 62 -20.97 -2.99 16.23
CA VAL A 62 -21.85 -3.47 17.32
C VAL A 62 -22.30 -2.37 18.26
N TYR A 63 -21.47 -1.37 18.56
CA TYR A 63 -21.81 -0.28 19.46
C TYR A 63 -22.81 0.74 18.89
N MET A 64 -23.09 0.69 17.59
CA MET A 64 -24.18 1.50 17.04
C MET A 64 -25.56 1.12 17.57
N ASN A 65 -25.75 -0.12 18.02
CA ASN A 65 -27.00 -0.56 18.65
C ASN A 65 -27.27 0.17 19.98
N TYR A 66 -26.24 0.71 20.61
CA TYR A 66 -26.30 1.42 21.90
C TYR A 66 -26.39 2.94 21.77
N VAL A 67 -26.35 3.46 20.54
CA VAL A 67 -26.54 4.88 20.23
C VAL A 67 -27.94 5.08 19.69
N LYS A 68 -28.79 5.80 20.44
CA LYS A 68 -30.23 5.95 20.13
C LYS A 68 -30.49 6.85 18.92
N ASP A 69 -29.62 7.82 18.70
CA ASP A 69 -29.78 8.82 17.65
C ASP A 69 -28.58 8.83 16.70
N ASN A 70 -28.77 8.24 15.53
CA ASN A 70 -27.76 8.20 14.48
C ASN A 70 -27.38 9.59 13.94
N GLU A 71 -28.28 10.60 14.03
CA GLU A 71 -27.98 11.96 13.61
C GLU A 71 -26.87 12.59 14.45
N ARG A 72 -26.71 12.17 15.70
CA ARG A 72 -25.60 12.62 16.55
C ARG A 72 -24.24 12.22 16.01
N ILE A 73 -24.16 11.12 15.27
CA ILE A 73 -22.89 10.63 14.67
C ILE A 73 -22.70 11.23 13.28
N PHE A 74 -23.72 11.24 12.45
CA PHE A 74 -23.62 11.60 11.03
C PHE A 74 -24.10 13.00 10.69
N GLY A 75 -24.76 13.70 11.61
CA GLY A 75 -25.39 15.00 11.33
C GLY A 75 -24.44 16.19 11.44
N LYS A 76 -23.33 16.09 12.18
CA LYS A 76 -22.46 17.23 12.43
C LYS A 76 -20.98 16.89 12.28
N HIS A 77 -20.28 17.76 11.54
CA HIS A 77 -18.82 17.75 11.46
C HIS A 77 -18.23 18.76 12.46
N TYR A 78 -17.22 18.34 13.19
CA TYR A 78 -16.48 19.15 14.14
C TYR A 78 -15.12 19.53 13.53
N ALA A 79 -14.79 20.81 13.56
CA ALA A 79 -13.60 21.34 12.88
C ALA A 79 -12.33 21.31 13.74
N ASP A 80 -12.44 20.98 15.02
CA ASP A 80 -11.33 21.03 15.97
C ASP A 80 -11.30 19.81 16.90
N ALA A 81 -10.10 19.48 17.40
CA ALA A 81 -9.88 18.33 18.27
C ALA A 81 -10.63 18.42 19.62
N PRO A 82 -10.75 19.58 20.29
CA PRO A 82 -11.54 19.72 21.51
C PRO A 82 -13.00 19.32 21.32
N SER A 83 -13.65 19.84 20.27
CA SER A 83 -15.06 19.52 19.99
C SER A 83 -15.27 18.05 19.66
N VAL A 84 -14.34 17.42 18.93
CA VAL A 84 -14.37 15.98 18.64
C VAL A 84 -14.21 15.17 19.94
N ASN A 85 -13.31 15.56 20.82
CA ASN A 85 -13.10 14.86 22.09
C ASN A 85 -14.34 14.90 22.98
N ALA A 86 -14.94 16.06 23.18
CA ALA A 86 -16.18 16.24 23.95
C ALA A 86 -17.33 15.42 23.36
N TRP A 87 -17.48 15.41 22.05
CA TRP A 87 -18.47 14.61 21.34
C TRP A 87 -18.27 13.10 21.54
N ILE A 88 -17.01 12.60 21.52
CA ILE A 88 -16.69 11.19 21.80
C ILE A 88 -17.03 10.85 23.26
N VAL A 89 -16.73 11.73 24.20
CA VAL A 89 -17.07 11.54 25.62
C VAL A 89 -18.59 11.37 25.82
N ASP A 90 -19.39 12.20 25.16
CA ASP A 90 -20.85 12.11 25.19
C ASP A 90 -21.37 10.78 24.63
N ILE A 91 -20.83 10.33 23.50
CA ILE A 91 -21.20 9.04 22.89
C ILE A 91 -20.83 7.88 23.80
N LEU A 92 -19.60 7.87 24.35
CA LEU A 92 -19.17 6.82 25.28
C LEU A 92 -20.03 6.75 26.54
N GLN A 93 -20.45 7.90 27.05
CA GLN A 93 -21.37 7.95 28.18
C GLN A 93 -22.74 7.37 27.85
N GLU A 94 -23.29 7.66 26.68
CA GLU A 94 -24.54 7.08 26.19
C GLU A 94 -24.44 5.56 26.04
N ILE A 95 -23.38 5.08 25.37
CA ILE A 95 -23.12 3.65 25.21
C ILE A 95 -23.01 2.96 26.54
N GLY A 96 -22.25 3.51 27.49
CA GLY A 96 -22.11 2.94 28.82
C GLY A 96 -23.46 2.81 29.60
N LYS A 97 -24.32 3.84 29.52
CA LYS A 97 -25.65 3.82 30.12
C LYS A 97 -26.58 2.79 29.47
N ASN A 98 -26.61 2.73 28.15
CA ASN A 98 -27.51 1.84 27.41
C ASN A 98 -27.05 0.38 27.52
N TYR A 99 -25.73 0.11 27.45
CA TYR A 99 -25.18 -1.23 27.67
C TYR A 99 -25.47 -1.77 29.07
N ALA A 100 -25.31 -0.95 30.10
CA ALA A 100 -25.64 -1.34 31.49
C ALA A 100 -27.13 -1.63 31.67
N ALA A 101 -28.01 -1.00 30.91
CA ALA A 101 -29.46 -1.20 31.02
C ALA A 101 -29.92 -2.54 30.40
N GLU A 102 -29.18 -3.13 29.49
CA GLU A 102 -29.49 -4.44 28.85
C GLU A 102 -29.18 -5.63 29.76
N GLY A 103 -28.42 -5.42 30.86
CA GLY A 103 -28.15 -6.46 31.85
C GLY A 103 -27.22 -7.59 31.37
N GLU A 104 -26.47 -7.39 30.31
CA GLU A 104 -25.45 -8.33 29.86
C GLU A 104 -24.31 -8.41 30.88
N ASP A 105 -24.06 -9.61 31.40
CA ASP A 105 -22.99 -9.86 32.39
C ASP A 105 -21.66 -10.13 31.65
N ALA A 106 -21.09 -9.08 31.08
CA ALA A 106 -19.78 -9.13 30.41
C ALA A 106 -18.80 -8.12 31.05
N PRO A 107 -18.19 -8.47 32.19
CA PRO A 107 -17.33 -7.56 32.97
C PRO A 107 -16.20 -6.91 32.15
N LEU A 108 -15.58 -7.65 31.22
CA LEU A 108 -14.52 -7.13 30.34
C LEU A 108 -15.03 -6.01 29.42
N VAL A 109 -16.27 -6.15 28.92
CA VAL A 109 -16.87 -5.15 28.04
C VAL A 109 -17.17 -3.88 28.82
N HIS A 110 -17.83 -4.00 29.99
CA HIS A 110 -18.10 -2.89 30.88
C HIS A 110 -16.82 -2.13 31.26
N GLU A 111 -15.80 -2.85 31.71
CA GLU A 111 -14.53 -2.24 32.10
C GLU A 111 -13.81 -1.59 30.91
N SER A 112 -13.92 -2.18 29.71
CA SER A 112 -13.32 -1.59 28.51
C SER A 112 -13.99 -0.27 28.11
N ILE A 113 -15.32 -0.18 28.20
CA ILE A 113 -16.07 1.06 27.95
C ILE A 113 -15.68 2.10 29.00
N PHE A 114 -15.65 1.71 30.28
CA PHE A 114 -15.31 2.60 31.39
C PHE A 114 -13.89 3.14 31.28
N ARG A 115 -12.92 2.29 30.95
CA ARG A 115 -11.52 2.71 30.73
C ARG A 115 -11.37 3.66 29.55
N THR A 116 -12.08 3.38 28.46
CA THR A 116 -12.08 4.27 27.29
C THR A 116 -12.69 5.62 27.65
N TYR A 117 -13.84 5.64 28.32
CA TYR A 117 -14.48 6.86 28.81
C TYR A 117 -13.53 7.67 29.70
N THR A 118 -12.91 7.01 30.71
CA THR A 118 -11.96 7.67 31.63
C THR A 118 -10.78 8.30 30.91
N LEU A 119 -10.25 7.63 29.89
CA LEU A 119 -9.16 8.11 29.07
C LEU A 119 -9.56 9.39 28.31
N PHE A 120 -10.71 9.38 27.63
CA PHE A 120 -11.18 10.55 26.87
C PHE A 120 -11.62 11.70 27.79
N ASN A 121 -12.21 11.41 28.94
CA ASN A 121 -12.56 12.43 29.92
C ASN A 121 -11.31 13.11 30.53
N ARG A 122 -10.22 12.34 30.73
CA ARG A 122 -8.93 12.91 31.14
C ARG A 122 -8.33 13.82 30.07
N LEU A 123 -8.44 13.43 28.79
CA LEU A 123 -8.01 14.30 27.69
C LEU A 123 -8.85 15.58 27.64
N ASP A 124 -10.16 15.48 27.86
CA ASP A 124 -11.05 16.63 27.91
C ASP A 124 -10.65 17.63 29.00
N ALA A 125 -10.32 17.13 30.19
CA ALA A 125 -9.81 17.97 31.27
C ALA A 125 -8.48 18.67 30.92
N LEU A 126 -7.55 17.98 30.28
CA LEU A 126 -6.27 18.58 29.84
C LEU A 126 -6.47 19.63 28.74
N ILE A 127 -7.40 19.42 27.84
CA ILE A 127 -7.78 20.38 26.80
C ILE A 127 -8.43 21.62 27.44
N ALA A 128 -9.37 21.41 28.37
CA ALA A 128 -10.06 22.50 29.06
C ALA A 128 -9.12 23.37 29.93
N CYS A 129 -8.10 22.77 30.53
CA CYS A 129 -7.06 23.52 31.28
C CYS A 129 -6.06 24.23 30.37
N GLY A 130 -6.06 23.99 29.06
CA GLY A 130 -5.09 24.53 28.12
C GLY A 130 -3.73 23.83 28.12
N ASP A 131 -3.55 22.77 28.86
CA ASP A 131 -2.31 21.97 28.93
C ASP A 131 -2.09 21.13 27.67
N LEU A 132 -3.16 20.84 26.91
CA LEU A 132 -3.10 20.11 25.65
C LEU A 132 -3.68 20.95 24.51
N VAL A 133 -2.79 21.41 23.62
CA VAL A 133 -3.15 22.06 22.35
C VAL A 133 -2.67 21.16 21.21
N ALA A 134 -3.60 20.58 20.47
CA ALA A 134 -3.27 19.63 19.40
C ALA A 134 -4.12 19.91 18.16
N ASP A 135 -3.50 19.85 16.99
CA ASP A 135 -4.21 19.73 15.72
C ASP A 135 -4.78 18.30 15.55
N PHE A 136 -5.60 18.08 14.52
CA PHE A 136 -6.22 16.78 14.28
C PHE A 136 -5.21 15.64 14.08
N ASN A 137 -4.08 15.90 13.43
CA ASN A 137 -3.06 14.87 13.17
C ASN A 137 -2.37 14.44 14.45
N ILE A 138 -2.01 15.43 15.29
CA ILE A 138 -1.40 15.18 16.60
C ILE A 138 -2.41 14.49 17.51
N TYR A 139 -3.66 14.95 17.52
CA TYR A 139 -4.73 14.35 18.32
C TYR A 139 -4.96 12.88 17.95
N ASN A 140 -5.06 12.55 16.65
CA ASN A 140 -5.23 11.17 16.19
C ASN A 140 -4.06 10.27 16.60
N LYS A 141 -2.82 10.75 16.46
CA LYS A 141 -1.62 10.02 16.91
C LYS A 141 -1.63 9.79 18.41
N LEU A 142 -1.98 10.80 19.18
CA LEU A 142 -2.08 10.72 20.65
C LEU A 142 -3.11 9.68 21.08
N ILE A 143 -4.32 9.71 20.51
CA ILE A 143 -5.36 8.72 20.79
C ILE A 143 -4.90 7.30 20.46
N ASN A 144 -4.31 7.09 19.29
CA ASN A 144 -3.80 5.77 18.92
C ASN A 144 -2.71 5.28 19.87
N GLN A 145 -1.82 6.15 20.32
CA GLN A 145 -0.79 5.84 21.31
C GLN A 145 -1.40 5.50 22.68
N LEU A 146 -2.36 6.29 23.15
CA LEU A 146 -3.03 6.07 24.43
C LEU A 146 -3.82 4.76 24.43
N ILE A 147 -4.58 4.48 23.38
CA ILE A 147 -5.33 3.21 23.25
C ILE A 147 -4.37 2.01 23.21
N SER A 148 -3.22 2.13 22.51
CA SER A 148 -2.27 1.03 22.41
C SER A 148 -1.49 0.77 23.70
N SER A 149 -1.29 1.80 24.53
CA SER A 149 -0.57 1.69 25.80
C SER A 149 -1.47 1.37 27.01
N THR A 150 -2.80 1.48 26.85
CA THR A 150 -3.76 1.24 27.92
C THR A 150 -4.19 -0.22 27.96
N SER A 151 -4.32 -0.77 29.16
CA SER A 151 -4.87 -2.10 29.41
C SER A 151 -6.09 -2.05 30.31
N VAL A 152 -7.00 -2.99 30.11
CA VAL A 152 -8.19 -3.24 30.94
C VAL A 152 -7.78 -4.26 32.00
N PRO A 153 -7.84 -3.94 33.29
CA PRO A 153 -7.47 -4.87 34.33
C PRO A 153 -8.49 -6.00 34.46
N PHE A 154 -8.01 -7.19 34.80
CA PHE A 154 -8.85 -8.26 35.27
C PHE A 154 -8.91 -8.21 36.79
N HIS A 155 -10.10 -8.40 37.37
CA HIS A 155 -10.30 -8.56 38.78
C HIS A 155 -10.34 -10.06 39.10
N GLY A 156 -9.28 -10.60 39.69
CA GLY A 156 -9.17 -12.00 40.06
C GLY A 156 -8.56 -12.18 41.44
N GLU A 157 -8.81 -13.33 42.06
CA GLU A 157 -8.19 -13.70 43.35
C GLU A 157 -6.80 -14.29 43.09
N PRO A 158 -5.71 -13.70 43.61
CA PRO A 158 -4.34 -14.00 43.19
C PRO A 158 -3.78 -15.35 43.68
N ILE A 159 -4.51 -16.14 44.41
CA ILE A 159 -3.96 -17.34 45.12
C ILE A 159 -4.56 -18.65 44.62
N VAL A 160 -5.61 -18.63 43.80
CA VAL A 160 -6.37 -19.85 43.46
C VAL A 160 -6.28 -20.16 41.97
N GLY A 161 -5.90 -21.40 41.60
CA GLY A 161 -5.95 -21.92 40.26
C GLY A 161 -4.75 -21.55 39.39
N LEU A 162 -4.96 -21.58 38.07
CA LEU A 162 -3.94 -21.22 37.08
C LEU A 162 -3.64 -19.72 37.12
N GLN A 163 -2.38 -19.37 37.28
CA GLN A 163 -1.94 -17.97 37.31
C GLN A 163 -1.38 -17.57 35.93
N ILE A 164 -1.94 -16.54 35.30
CA ILE A 164 -1.44 -15.93 34.08
C ILE A 164 -0.99 -14.52 34.40
N MET A 165 0.32 -14.30 34.43
CA MET A 165 0.90 -13.04 34.90
C MET A 165 2.14 -12.64 34.09
N GLY A 166 2.50 -11.37 34.15
CA GLY A 166 3.76 -10.88 33.62
C GLY A 166 4.93 -11.22 34.56
N VAL A 167 6.15 -11.24 34.03
CA VAL A 167 7.35 -11.57 34.82
C VAL A 167 7.56 -10.62 36.01
N LEU A 168 7.16 -9.36 35.86
CA LEU A 168 7.30 -8.39 36.95
C LEU A 168 6.27 -8.57 38.08
N GLU A 169 5.15 -9.22 37.79
CA GLU A 169 4.10 -9.52 38.77
C GLU A 169 4.38 -10.81 39.56
N THR A 170 5.37 -11.62 39.15
CA THR A 170 5.75 -12.86 39.87
C THR A 170 6.61 -12.62 41.10
N ARG A 171 6.78 -11.38 41.55
CA ARG A 171 7.63 -11.00 42.68
C ARG A 171 7.24 -11.76 43.95
N ASN A 172 8.21 -12.40 44.60
CA ASN A 172 8.06 -13.13 45.83
C ASN A 172 6.98 -14.24 45.79
N LEU A 173 6.70 -14.74 44.55
CA LEU A 173 5.81 -15.89 44.37
C LEU A 173 6.65 -17.07 43.86
N ASP A 174 6.39 -18.22 44.44
CA ASP A 174 7.01 -19.50 44.04
C ASP A 174 5.93 -20.39 43.42
N PHE A 175 6.33 -21.14 42.38
CA PHE A 175 5.43 -22.04 41.65
C PHE A 175 6.16 -23.37 41.39
N ASP A 176 5.45 -24.49 41.54
CA ASP A 176 5.99 -25.82 41.19
C ASP A 176 6.13 -26.03 39.71
N HIS A 177 5.16 -25.48 38.91
CA HIS A 177 5.15 -25.59 37.45
C HIS A 177 5.18 -24.20 36.83
N VAL A 178 6.16 -23.93 35.97
CA VAL A 178 6.36 -22.64 35.32
C VAL A 178 6.39 -22.82 33.81
N LEU A 179 5.49 -22.12 33.10
CA LEU A 179 5.48 -22.01 31.65
C LEU A 179 5.73 -20.56 31.23
N VAL A 180 6.87 -20.27 30.64
CA VAL A 180 7.18 -18.94 30.10
C VAL A 180 6.98 -18.93 28.59
N LEU A 181 6.05 -18.08 28.14
CA LEU A 181 5.72 -17.94 26.72
C LEU A 181 6.49 -16.77 26.10
N SER A 182 6.80 -16.92 24.79
CA SER A 182 7.47 -15.88 23.98
C SER A 182 8.80 -15.39 24.56
N CYS A 183 9.63 -16.33 25.01
CA CYS A 183 10.95 -16.06 25.57
C CYS A 183 11.98 -15.74 24.46
N ASN A 184 11.64 -14.76 23.63
CA ASN A 184 12.48 -14.25 22.55
C ASN A 184 13.32 -13.06 23.00
N GLU A 185 14.45 -12.82 22.34
CA GLU A 185 15.23 -11.61 22.51
C GLU A 185 14.38 -10.38 22.14
N GLY A 186 14.44 -9.33 22.95
CA GLY A 186 13.59 -8.15 22.82
C GLY A 186 12.24 -8.23 23.55
N ASN A 187 11.72 -9.43 23.82
CA ASN A 187 10.57 -9.64 24.71
C ASN A 187 11.00 -9.94 26.14
N MET A 188 12.08 -10.72 26.26
CA MET A 188 12.69 -11.10 27.53
C MET A 188 14.23 -10.97 27.40
N PRO A 189 14.84 -9.90 27.90
CA PRO A 189 14.24 -8.72 28.55
C PRO A 189 13.54 -7.76 27.58
N LYS A 190 12.49 -7.09 28.08
CA LYS A 190 11.76 -6.07 27.30
C LYS A 190 12.41 -4.70 27.48
N GLY A 191 12.42 -3.88 26.41
CA GLY A 191 12.81 -2.47 26.48
C GLY A 191 14.33 -2.21 26.40
N VAL A 192 15.10 -3.16 25.87
CA VAL A 192 16.56 -2.99 25.66
C VAL A 192 16.85 -1.92 24.60
N ASN A 193 15.91 -1.69 23.69
CA ASN A 193 16.02 -0.69 22.62
C ASN A 193 15.27 0.63 22.90
N ASP A 194 15.07 0.97 24.17
CA ASP A 194 14.34 2.15 24.58
C ASP A 194 15.14 3.42 24.20
N THR A 195 14.69 4.15 23.20
CA THR A 195 15.30 5.41 22.74
C THR A 195 14.99 6.52 23.76
N SER A 196 15.99 6.96 24.48
CA SER A 196 15.88 8.07 25.41
C SER A 196 16.54 9.32 24.83
N PHE A 197 15.98 10.50 25.08
CA PHE A 197 16.63 11.79 24.77
C PHE A 197 17.94 11.98 25.51
N ILE A 198 18.14 11.30 26.66
CA ILE A 198 19.37 11.36 27.44
C ILE A 198 20.27 10.17 27.00
N PRO A 199 21.42 10.43 26.37
CA PRO A 199 22.34 9.40 25.94
C PRO A 199 22.82 8.51 27.09
N TYR A 200 23.11 7.24 26.81
CA TYR A 200 23.59 6.25 27.79
C TYR A 200 24.77 6.74 28.63
N ALA A 201 25.77 7.36 28.01
CA ALA A 201 26.95 7.87 28.68
C ALA A 201 26.61 8.93 29.75
N VAL A 202 25.69 9.83 29.44
CA VAL A 202 25.20 10.88 30.36
C VAL A 202 24.42 10.25 31.50
N ARG A 203 23.51 9.29 31.21
CA ARG A 203 22.77 8.58 32.25
C ARG A 203 23.69 7.87 33.22
N LYS A 204 24.72 7.18 32.70
CA LYS A 204 25.72 6.48 33.53
C LYS A 204 26.53 7.44 34.38
N ALA A 205 26.96 8.58 33.83
CA ALA A 205 27.75 9.56 34.55
C ALA A 205 26.99 10.23 35.71
N PHE A 206 25.67 10.40 35.56
CA PHE A 206 24.79 11.00 36.59
C PHE A 206 24.04 9.98 37.44
N GLY A 207 24.37 8.70 37.40
CA GLY A 207 23.72 7.66 38.22
C GLY A 207 22.25 7.41 37.88
N LEU A 208 21.80 7.78 36.68
CA LEU A 208 20.44 7.51 36.22
C LEU A 208 20.30 6.04 35.78
N THR A 209 19.10 5.51 35.85
CA THR A 209 18.81 4.13 35.42
C THR A 209 19.23 3.90 33.98
N THR A 210 20.13 2.97 33.74
CA THR A 210 20.64 2.58 32.43
C THR A 210 19.90 1.33 31.91
N ILE A 211 20.15 0.97 30.65
CA ILE A 211 19.65 -0.28 30.04
C ILE A 211 20.17 -1.49 30.82
N ASP A 212 21.42 -1.46 31.27
CA ASP A 212 22.04 -2.55 32.04
C ASP A 212 21.26 -2.81 33.34
N ASN A 213 20.84 -1.76 34.05
CA ASN A 213 20.04 -1.90 35.26
C ASN A 213 18.67 -2.53 34.98
N LYS A 214 18.03 -2.16 33.85
CA LYS A 214 16.78 -2.76 33.41
C LYS A 214 16.95 -4.26 33.13
N VAL A 215 18.00 -4.62 32.36
CA VAL A 215 18.33 -6.01 32.06
C VAL A 215 18.59 -6.82 33.33
N ALA A 216 19.34 -6.26 34.29
CA ALA A 216 19.63 -6.90 35.55
C ALA A 216 18.37 -7.18 36.38
N ILE A 217 17.41 -6.24 36.41
CA ILE A 217 16.11 -6.43 37.06
C ILE A 217 15.33 -7.58 36.42
N TYR A 218 15.25 -7.63 35.08
CA TYR A 218 14.58 -8.74 34.39
C TYR A 218 15.28 -10.07 34.63
N ALA A 219 16.61 -10.11 34.64
CA ALA A 219 17.39 -11.29 34.95
C ALA A 219 17.10 -11.81 36.38
N TYR A 220 17.07 -10.89 37.34
CA TYR A 220 16.75 -11.24 38.74
C TYR A 220 15.38 -11.90 38.84
N TYR A 221 14.33 -11.31 38.27
CA TYR A 221 12.98 -11.89 38.34
C TYR A 221 12.87 -13.19 37.55
N PHE A 222 13.50 -13.29 36.40
CA PHE A 222 13.49 -14.51 35.61
C PHE A 222 14.13 -15.67 36.36
N HIS A 223 15.34 -15.49 36.89
CA HIS A 223 16.03 -16.54 37.65
C HIS A 223 15.35 -16.85 38.98
N SER A 224 14.83 -15.83 39.68
CA SER A 224 14.10 -16.03 40.92
C SER A 224 12.83 -16.88 40.73
N LEU A 225 12.10 -16.65 39.61
CA LEU A 225 10.90 -17.41 39.24
C LEU A 225 11.24 -18.92 39.01
N LEU A 226 12.39 -19.21 38.42
CA LEU A 226 12.78 -20.57 38.07
C LEU A 226 13.43 -21.33 39.25
N GLN A 227 13.94 -20.63 40.27
CA GLN A 227 14.81 -21.21 41.31
C GLN A 227 14.15 -22.32 42.12
N ARG A 228 12.82 -22.25 42.34
CA ARG A 228 12.09 -23.23 43.16
C ARG A 228 11.10 -24.07 42.38
N ALA A 229 11.05 -23.88 41.06
CA ALA A 229 10.16 -24.65 40.20
C ALA A 229 10.72 -26.05 39.95
N THR A 230 9.84 -27.05 40.02
CA THR A 230 10.15 -28.45 39.75
C THR A 230 10.04 -28.78 38.26
N ASP A 231 9.14 -28.10 37.55
CA ASP A 231 8.94 -28.30 36.12
C ASP A 231 8.91 -26.92 35.41
N ILE A 232 9.84 -26.76 34.49
CA ILE A 232 10.05 -25.49 33.79
C ILE A 232 9.95 -25.71 32.29
N THR A 233 9.02 -25.01 31.64
CA THR A 233 8.90 -24.99 30.18
C THR A 233 9.08 -23.58 29.67
N LEU A 234 10.07 -23.37 28.79
CA LEU A 234 10.30 -22.07 28.14
C LEU A 234 10.03 -22.20 26.64
N THR A 235 9.21 -21.32 26.08
CA THR A 235 8.89 -21.33 24.65
C THR A 235 9.40 -20.08 23.97
N TYR A 236 9.90 -20.23 22.75
CA TYR A 236 10.24 -19.09 21.89
C TYR A 236 9.90 -19.37 20.43
N ASN A 237 9.70 -18.32 19.64
CA ASN A 237 9.38 -18.42 18.23
C ASN A 237 10.64 -18.29 17.40
N LYS A 238 10.93 -19.28 16.52
CA LYS A 238 12.07 -19.26 15.58
C LYS A 238 11.77 -18.49 14.29
N ALA A 239 10.50 -18.16 14.01
CA ALA A 239 10.16 -17.48 12.79
C ALA A 239 10.59 -16.00 12.86
N ALA A 240 11.44 -15.58 11.93
CA ALA A 240 11.77 -14.18 11.74
C ALA A 240 10.59 -13.44 11.11
N SER A 241 10.29 -12.25 11.61
CA SER A 241 9.30 -11.33 11.06
C SER A 241 9.94 -9.95 10.87
N LYS A 242 9.20 -8.99 10.27
CA LYS A 242 9.68 -7.61 10.14
C LYS A 242 9.99 -6.95 11.51
N THR A 243 9.40 -7.45 12.58
CA THR A 243 9.48 -6.89 13.93
C THR A 243 10.20 -7.77 14.95
N ALA A 244 10.55 -9.03 14.60
CA ALA A 244 11.19 -9.98 15.50
C ALA A 244 12.25 -10.82 14.76
N THR A 245 13.44 -10.93 15.36
CA THR A 245 14.60 -11.66 14.78
C THR A 245 14.46 -13.17 14.82
N GLY A 246 13.49 -13.72 15.56
CA GLY A 246 13.34 -15.16 15.77
C GLY A 246 14.42 -15.78 16.68
N GLU A 247 15.15 -14.94 17.44
CA GLU A 247 16.21 -15.36 18.34
C GLU A 247 15.66 -15.71 19.73
N MET A 248 16.25 -16.72 20.38
CA MET A 248 15.91 -17.02 21.77
C MET A 248 16.50 -15.95 22.71
N SER A 249 15.84 -15.74 23.85
CA SER A 249 16.29 -14.82 24.89
C SER A 249 17.70 -15.15 25.37
N ARG A 250 18.51 -14.13 25.62
CA ARG A 250 19.84 -14.27 26.26
C ARG A 250 19.78 -14.99 27.59
N PHE A 251 18.67 -14.92 28.33
CA PHE A 251 18.49 -15.65 29.59
C PHE A 251 18.36 -17.17 29.37
N MET A 252 17.69 -17.58 28.28
CA MET A 252 17.65 -18.99 27.89
C MET A 252 19.05 -19.48 27.50
N LEU A 253 19.81 -18.70 26.73
CA LEU A 253 21.20 -19.03 26.37
C LEU A 253 22.08 -19.16 27.62
N GLN A 254 21.93 -18.27 28.58
CA GLN A 254 22.65 -18.31 29.84
C GLN A 254 22.33 -19.59 30.64
N LEU A 255 21.05 -19.96 30.75
CA LEU A 255 20.65 -21.22 31.40
C LEU A 255 21.26 -22.43 30.71
N MET A 256 21.34 -22.46 29.39
CA MET A 256 21.93 -23.58 28.64
C MET A 256 23.43 -23.75 28.92
N VAL A 257 24.17 -22.65 29.12
CA VAL A 257 25.62 -22.66 29.32
C VAL A 257 25.99 -22.83 30.78
N GLU A 258 25.25 -22.16 31.68
CA GLU A 258 25.69 -22.02 33.09
C GLU A 258 24.95 -22.91 34.08
N SER A 259 23.72 -23.37 33.76
CA SER A 259 22.92 -24.10 34.77
C SER A 259 23.41 -25.50 35.10
N GLY A 260 24.12 -26.17 34.19
CA GLY A 260 24.51 -27.60 34.32
C GLY A 260 23.32 -28.57 34.34
N GLN A 261 22.08 -28.08 34.11
CA GLN A 261 20.87 -28.88 34.10
C GLN A 261 20.66 -29.60 32.76
N ASN A 262 19.95 -30.72 32.80
CA ASN A 262 19.60 -31.45 31.59
C ASN A 262 18.40 -30.79 30.90
N ILE A 263 18.67 -30.11 29.80
CA ILE A 263 17.65 -29.33 29.04
C ILE A 263 17.17 -30.16 27.84
N HIS A 264 15.86 -30.41 27.78
CA HIS A 264 15.23 -31.12 26.68
C HIS A 264 14.67 -30.16 25.66
N PHE A 265 15.06 -30.29 24.40
CA PHE A 265 14.58 -29.49 23.28
C PHE A 265 13.46 -30.20 22.55
N LYS A 266 12.34 -29.47 22.36
CA LYS A 266 11.22 -29.93 21.53
C LYS A 266 10.89 -28.86 20.49
N ASN A 267 10.81 -29.24 19.21
CA ASN A 267 10.30 -28.38 18.16
C ASN A 267 8.79 -28.63 18.02
N LEU A 268 8.01 -27.61 18.31
CA LEU A 268 6.58 -27.61 17.99
C LEU A 268 6.44 -27.00 16.60
N ASN A 269 6.16 -27.83 15.63
CA ASN A 269 5.71 -27.37 14.33
C ASN A 269 4.20 -27.22 14.43
N ALA A 270 3.69 -26.02 14.22
CA ALA A 270 2.28 -25.84 13.94
C ALA A 270 2.00 -26.67 12.67
N SER A 271 1.35 -27.81 12.83
CA SER A 271 1.05 -28.74 11.72
C SER A 271 -0.09 -28.23 10.83
N GLN A 272 -0.29 -26.96 10.74
CA GLN A 272 -0.91 -26.36 9.61
C GLN A 272 0.18 -26.25 8.54
N ASN A 273 0.35 -27.35 7.76
CA ASN A 273 0.61 -27.08 6.35
C ASN A 273 -0.43 -26.04 5.98
N PRO A 274 -0.04 -24.80 5.60
CA PRO A 274 -1.01 -23.97 4.92
C PRO A 274 -1.56 -24.90 3.83
N LEU A 275 -2.84 -25.17 3.89
CA LEU A 275 -3.52 -25.79 2.78
C LEU A 275 -3.02 -24.94 1.63
N GLN A 276 -2.12 -25.49 0.80
CA GLN A 276 -1.78 -24.84 -0.45
C GLN A 276 -3.13 -24.74 -1.13
N SER A 277 -3.74 -23.58 -1.03
CA SER A 277 -4.99 -23.36 -1.70
C SER A 277 -4.68 -23.56 -3.16
N ILE A 278 -5.14 -24.70 -3.68
CA ILE A 278 -4.95 -25.02 -5.09
C ILE A 278 -5.76 -23.97 -5.82
N LYS A 279 -5.06 -23.01 -6.39
CA LYS A 279 -5.66 -21.97 -7.22
C LYS A 279 -6.40 -22.65 -8.35
N LYS A 280 -7.72 -22.59 -8.31
CA LYS A 280 -8.57 -23.22 -9.34
C LYS A 280 -8.74 -22.27 -10.50
N PRO A 281 -8.53 -22.72 -11.74
CA PRO A 281 -8.86 -21.93 -12.92
C PRO A 281 -10.34 -21.50 -12.90
N ILE A 282 -10.61 -20.31 -13.41
CA ILE A 282 -11.98 -19.82 -13.54
C ILE A 282 -12.51 -20.24 -14.91
N VAL A 283 -13.48 -21.16 -14.88
CA VAL A 283 -14.15 -21.65 -16.09
C VAL A 283 -15.08 -20.56 -16.62
N LYS A 284 -15.06 -20.34 -17.93
CA LYS A 284 -15.92 -19.37 -18.61
C LYS A 284 -17.33 -19.94 -18.83
N ASN A 285 -18.12 -19.94 -17.75
CA ASN A 285 -19.53 -20.27 -17.81
C ASN A 285 -20.35 -19.17 -18.53
N GLN A 286 -21.65 -19.39 -18.72
CA GLN A 286 -22.54 -18.45 -19.43
C GLN A 286 -22.53 -17.02 -18.80
N GLU A 287 -22.44 -16.91 -17.49
CA GLU A 287 -22.41 -15.62 -16.79
C GLU A 287 -21.09 -14.88 -17.05
N VAL A 288 -19.97 -15.59 -16.93
CA VAL A 288 -18.65 -15.05 -17.24
C VAL A 288 -18.55 -14.62 -18.70
N MET A 289 -19.05 -15.47 -19.63
CA MET A 289 -19.08 -15.12 -21.05
C MET A 289 -19.93 -13.90 -21.34
N ARG A 290 -21.08 -13.74 -20.70
CA ARG A 290 -21.91 -12.53 -20.83
C ARG A 290 -21.12 -11.27 -20.47
N ASN A 291 -20.36 -11.30 -19.36
CA ASN A 291 -19.53 -10.17 -18.94
C ASN A 291 -18.36 -9.92 -19.93
N ILE A 292 -17.75 -10.96 -20.46
CA ILE A 292 -16.71 -10.85 -21.50
C ILE A 292 -17.27 -10.18 -22.75
N TYR A 293 -18.45 -10.60 -23.22
CA TYR A 293 -19.08 -10.02 -24.41
C TYR A 293 -19.54 -8.56 -24.22
N GLN A 294 -19.71 -8.09 -22.98
CA GLN A 294 -19.93 -6.67 -22.67
C GLN A 294 -18.64 -5.84 -22.74
N THR A 295 -17.47 -6.48 -22.84
CA THR A 295 -16.18 -5.79 -22.96
C THR A 295 -15.95 -5.41 -24.43
N ASP A 296 -16.20 -4.14 -24.75
CA ASP A 296 -16.04 -3.64 -26.12
C ASP A 296 -14.74 -2.85 -26.32
N ARG A 297 -13.96 -2.62 -25.24
CA ARG A 297 -12.76 -1.82 -25.28
C ARG A 297 -11.62 -2.47 -24.48
N LEU A 298 -10.42 -2.54 -25.05
CA LEU A 298 -9.23 -3.07 -24.40
C LEU A 298 -8.07 -2.08 -24.49
N SER A 299 -7.43 -1.82 -23.34
CA SER A 299 -6.20 -1.02 -23.26
C SER A 299 -4.95 -1.92 -23.31
N PRO A 300 -3.76 -1.39 -23.67
CA PRO A 300 -2.49 -2.12 -23.55
C PRO A 300 -2.27 -2.69 -22.14
N THR A 301 -2.65 -1.93 -21.10
CA THR A 301 -2.56 -2.38 -19.71
C THR A 301 -3.47 -3.58 -19.41
N ALA A 302 -4.66 -3.65 -20.02
CA ALA A 302 -5.54 -4.81 -19.87
C ALA A 302 -4.92 -6.05 -20.54
N ILE A 303 -4.39 -5.90 -21.74
CA ILE A 303 -3.73 -6.97 -22.50
C ILE A 303 -2.49 -7.49 -21.75
N THR A 304 -1.64 -6.59 -21.25
CA THR A 304 -0.45 -6.97 -20.45
C THR A 304 -0.83 -7.61 -19.11
N THR A 305 -1.96 -7.20 -18.52
CA THR A 305 -2.49 -7.86 -17.31
C THR A 305 -2.91 -9.30 -17.60
N TYR A 306 -3.54 -9.55 -18.75
CA TYR A 306 -3.91 -10.90 -19.18
C TYR A 306 -2.68 -11.79 -19.38
N LEU A 307 -1.65 -11.29 -20.10
CA LEU A 307 -0.38 -11.99 -20.29
C LEU A 307 0.34 -12.27 -18.95
N ARG A 308 0.26 -11.35 -18.00
CA ARG A 308 0.91 -11.48 -16.69
C ARG A 308 0.20 -12.49 -15.79
N CYS A 309 -1.13 -12.44 -15.76
CA CYS A 309 -1.97 -13.36 -15.00
C CYS A 309 -3.44 -13.26 -15.47
N GLN A 310 -3.96 -14.34 -16.07
CA GLN A 310 -5.32 -14.38 -16.59
C GLN A 310 -6.38 -14.21 -15.50
N MET A 311 -6.16 -14.77 -14.29
CA MET A 311 -7.06 -14.57 -13.14
C MET A 311 -7.09 -13.11 -12.67
N ARG A 312 -5.95 -12.41 -12.65
CA ARG A 312 -5.91 -10.98 -12.32
C ARG A 312 -6.69 -10.16 -13.34
N PHE A 313 -6.56 -10.49 -14.61
CA PHE A 313 -7.36 -9.88 -15.68
C PHE A 313 -8.86 -10.10 -15.46
N TYR A 314 -9.27 -11.32 -15.16
CA TYR A 314 -10.66 -11.64 -14.85
C TYR A 314 -11.20 -10.79 -13.70
N TYR A 315 -10.54 -10.79 -12.54
CA TYR A 315 -11.01 -10.04 -11.38
C TYR A 315 -11.15 -8.55 -11.67
N ARG A 316 -10.17 -7.97 -12.34
CA ARG A 316 -10.12 -6.52 -12.57
C ARG A 316 -11.07 -6.06 -13.67
N TYR A 317 -11.07 -6.74 -14.82
CA TYR A 317 -11.71 -6.24 -16.04
C TYR A 317 -13.04 -6.94 -16.35
N ILE A 318 -13.22 -8.19 -15.96
CA ILE A 318 -14.44 -8.95 -16.24
C ILE A 318 -15.37 -8.93 -15.02
N ALA A 319 -14.87 -9.23 -13.83
CA ALA A 319 -15.64 -9.19 -12.59
C ALA A 319 -15.78 -7.78 -12.01
N GLY A 320 -14.99 -6.82 -12.49
CA GLY A 320 -15.07 -5.41 -12.10
C GLY A 320 -14.67 -5.13 -10.64
N ILE A 321 -13.90 -6.03 -10.01
CA ILE A 321 -13.44 -5.87 -8.63
C ILE A 321 -12.35 -4.79 -8.62
N LYS A 322 -12.66 -3.64 -8.06
CA LYS A 322 -11.71 -2.53 -7.94
C LYS A 322 -10.71 -2.80 -6.82
N GLU A 323 -9.45 -2.47 -7.08
CA GLU A 323 -8.44 -2.40 -6.03
C GLU A 323 -8.87 -1.33 -5.03
N PRO A 324 -8.71 -1.56 -3.70
CA PRO A 324 -9.00 -0.53 -2.72
C PRO A 324 -8.09 0.68 -2.99
N ASP A 325 -8.69 1.86 -3.05
CA ASP A 325 -7.91 3.08 -3.12
C ASP A 325 -7.18 3.25 -1.79
N ASN A 326 -5.85 3.27 -1.84
CA ASN A 326 -5.05 3.69 -0.71
C ASN A 326 -5.28 5.19 -0.55
N GLU A 327 -6.06 5.57 0.46
CA GLU A 327 -6.35 6.96 0.82
C GLU A 327 -5.19 7.62 1.60
N GLU A 328 -4.01 7.04 1.54
CA GLU A 328 -2.83 7.63 2.18
C GLU A 328 -2.31 8.78 1.31
N ASP A 329 -2.03 9.92 1.93
CA ASP A 329 -1.33 11.08 1.34
C ASP A 329 0.10 10.73 0.88
N GLU A 330 0.41 9.44 0.75
CA GLU A 330 1.69 8.92 0.29
C GLU A 330 1.72 8.85 -1.23
N ILE A 331 2.79 9.38 -1.79
CA ILE A 331 3.05 9.33 -3.22
C ILE A 331 3.59 7.93 -3.54
N ASP A 332 2.71 7.05 -4.02
CA ASP A 332 3.10 5.77 -4.61
C ASP A 332 3.75 5.96 -6.00
N ASN A 333 4.30 4.89 -6.56
CA ASN A 333 4.95 4.93 -7.88
C ASN A 333 3.99 5.37 -9.00
N ARG A 334 2.69 5.09 -8.87
CA ARG A 334 1.65 5.47 -9.84
C ARG A 334 1.36 6.96 -9.78
N ILE A 335 1.18 7.51 -8.58
CA ILE A 335 0.95 8.94 -8.36
C ILE A 335 2.19 9.72 -8.79
N PHE A 336 3.39 9.24 -8.45
CA PHE A 336 4.64 9.82 -8.89
C PHE A 336 4.74 9.91 -10.42
N GLY A 337 4.41 8.81 -11.13
CA GLY A 337 4.36 8.78 -12.58
C GLY A 337 3.35 9.78 -13.15
N ASN A 338 2.13 9.82 -12.60
CA ASN A 338 1.08 10.74 -13.05
C ASN A 338 1.47 12.22 -12.88
N ILE A 339 2.16 12.58 -11.78
CA ILE A 339 2.65 13.94 -11.56
C ILE A 339 3.75 14.27 -12.58
N PHE A 340 4.68 13.33 -12.83
CA PHE A 340 5.75 13.51 -13.81
C PHE A 340 5.18 13.72 -15.23
N HIS A 341 4.25 12.87 -15.69
CA HIS A 341 3.61 12.99 -17.00
C HIS A 341 2.91 14.34 -17.15
N ARG A 342 2.16 14.77 -16.11
CA ARG A 342 1.49 16.06 -16.15
C ARG A 342 2.47 17.24 -16.17
N ALA A 343 3.59 17.15 -15.45
CA ALA A 343 4.62 18.18 -15.48
C ALA A 343 5.31 18.26 -16.87
N ALA A 344 5.58 17.12 -17.51
CA ALA A 344 6.11 17.07 -18.86
C ALA A 344 5.13 17.65 -19.89
N GLU A 345 3.84 17.32 -19.78
CA GLU A 345 2.77 17.87 -20.60
C GLU A 345 2.69 19.40 -20.47
N LEU A 346 2.61 19.94 -19.25
CA LEU A 346 2.56 21.37 -18.98
C LEU A 346 3.78 22.12 -19.52
N PHE A 347 4.96 21.50 -19.49
CA PHE A 347 6.17 22.11 -20.01
C PHE A 347 6.08 22.34 -21.53
N TYR A 348 5.56 21.35 -22.27
CA TYR A 348 5.49 21.41 -23.72
C TYR A 348 4.19 21.95 -24.29
N GLU A 349 3.16 22.23 -23.47
CA GLU A 349 1.82 22.66 -23.91
C GLU A 349 1.87 23.93 -24.78
N SER A 350 2.74 24.87 -24.44
CA SER A 350 2.91 26.10 -25.21
C SER A 350 3.51 25.91 -26.60
N LYS A 351 4.23 24.80 -26.84
CA LYS A 351 4.89 24.46 -28.10
C LYS A 351 4.11 23.45 -28.95
N CYS A 352 3.11 22.80 -28.39
CA CYS A 352 2.32 21.77 -29.07
C CYS A 352 1.57 22.38 -30.27
N ASN A 353 1.74 21.78 -31.47
CA ASN A 353 1.14 22.21 -32.75
C ASN A 353 1.46 23.67 -33.18
N LYS A 354 2.55 24.26 -32.67
CA LYS A 354 2.92 25.63 -32.97
C LYS A 354 4.29 25.74 -33.61
N ASP A 355 5.33 25.50 -32.83
CA ASP A 355 6.71 25.78 -33.21
C ASP A 355 7.58 24.52 -33.15
N VAL A 356 8.64 24.48 -33.93
CA VAL A 356 9.71 23.48 -33.82
C VAL A 356 10.45 23.72 -32.51
N VAL A 357 10.58 22.70 -31.68
CA VAL A 357 11.38 22.74 -30.46
C VAL A 357 12.87 22.73 -30.86
N GLN A 358 13.54 23.81 -30.51
CA GLN A 358 14.97 23.97 -30.74
C GLN A 358 15.76 23.74 -29.45
N LYS A 359 17.02 23.33 -29.61
CA LYS A 359 17.93 23.16 -28.46
C LYS A 359 18.00 24.42 -27.58
N GLN A 360 17.98 25.59 -28.20
CA GLN A 360 18.05 26.87 -27.50
C GLN A 360 16.82 27.16 -26.65
N ASP A 361 15.62 26.68 -27.06
CA ASP A 361 14.40 26.83 -26.26
C ASP A 361 14.51 26.11 -24.92
N ILE A 362 15.01 24.89 -24.94
CA ILE A 362 15.22 24.08 -23.74
C ILE A 362 16.28 24.70 -22.83
N ILE A 363 17.41 25.18 -23.43
CA ILE A 363 18.47 25.85 -22.68
C ILE A 363 17.92 27.10 -21.98
N ASN A 364 17.10 27.90 -22.67
CA ASN A 364 16.52 29.12 -22.12
C ASN A 364 15.52 28.78 -20.98
N ALA A 365 14.72 27.74 -21.15
CA ALA A 365 13.79 27.28 -20.11
C ALA A 365 14.53 26.78 -18.85
N LEU A 366 15.66 26.10 -19.00
CA LEU A 366 16.49 25.65 -17.86
C LEU A 366 17.21 26.79 -17.13
N LYS A 367 17.44 27.95 -17.79
CA LYS A 367 17.99 29.14 -17.14
C LYS A 367 16.98 29.80 -16.21
N ASP A 368 15.68 29.68 -16.47
CA ASP A 368 14.64 30.19 -15.57
C ASP A 368 14.45 29.23 -14.39
N LYS A 369 15.06 29.59 -13.25
CA LYS A 369 15.00 28.79 -12.03
C LYS A 369 13.58 28.69 -11.43
N SER A 370 12.65 29.56 -11.83
CA SER A 370 11.28 29.59 -11.31
C SER A 370 10.31 28.71 -12.11
N LEU A 371 10.61 28.43 -13.38
CA LEU A 371 9.69 27.76 -14.31
C LEU A 371 9.36 26.32 -13.87
N LEU A 372 10.38 25.48 -13.69
CA LEU A 372 10.16 24.08 -13.31
C LEU A 372 9.47 23.92 -11.94
N PRO A 373 9.87 24.63 -10.87
CA PRO A 373 9.13 24.59 -9.61
C PRO A 373 7.65 24.93 -9.73
N ARG A 374 7.29 25.93 -10.55
CA ARG A 374 5.91 26.34 -10.79
C ARG A 374 5.10 25.28 -11.53
N ILE A 375 5.65 24.74 -12.61
CA ILE A 375 4.99 23.68 -13.39
C ILE A 375 4.74 22.43 -12.53
N ILE A 376 5.73 22.05 -11.73
CA ILE A 376 5.61 20.88 -10.86
C ILE A 376 4.61 21.11 -9.74
N GLU A 377 4.56 22.31 -9.19
CA GLU A 377 3.55 22.67 -8.19
C GLU A 377 2.14 22.56 -8.76
N GLU A 378 1.92 23.00 -10.00
CA GLU A 378 0.65 22.84 -10.71
C GLU A 378 0.30 21.35 -10.93
N ALA A 379 1.27 20.54 -11.36
CA ALA A 379 1.08 19.09 -11.51
C ALA A 379 0.73 18.40 -10.18
N PHE A 380 1.35 18.80 -9.06
CA PHE A 380 1.00 18.32 -7.73
C PHE A 380 -0.42 18.71 -7.32
N ARG A 381 -0.80 19.97 -7.57
CA ARG A 381 -2.16 20.44 -7.30
C ARG A 381 -3.22 19.60 -8.00
N GLU A 382 -3.00 19.30 -9.27
CA GLU A 382 -3.98 18.56 -10.06
C GLU A 382 -4.01 17.06 -9.74
N LYS A 383 -2.84 16.42 -9.61
CA LYS A 383 -2.75 14.94 -9.56
C LYS A 383 -2.72 14.37 -8.15
N LEU A 384 -2.22 15.10 -7.15
CA LEU A 384 -2.19 14.66 -5.76
C LEU A 384 -3.30 15.30 -4.93
N PHE A 385 -3.36 16.62 -4.93
CA PHE A 385 -4.29 17.33 -4.06
C PHE A 385 -5.69 17.50 -4.65
N ASN A 386 -5.88 17.28 -5.95
CA ASN A 386 -7.14 17.47 -6.66
C ASN A 386 -7.79 18.86 -6.43
N VAL A 387 -6.95 19.91 -6.27
CA VAL A 387 -7.36 21.28 -5.97
C VAL A 387 -7.14 22.14 -7.21
N LYS A 388 -8.18 22.89 -7.63
CA LYS A 388 -8.11 23.79 -8.79
C LYS A 388 -7.85 25.27 -8.41
N ASP A 389 -7.93 25.62 -7.13
CA ASP A 389 -7.82 27.01 -6.67
C ASP A 389 -6.39 27.31 -6.17
N ASP A 390 -6.01 28.62 -6.20
CA ASP A 390 -4.72 29.16 -5.77
C ASP A 390 -4.43 29.07 -4.24
N LYS A 391 -5.00 28.10 -3.54
CA LYS A 391 -4.73 27.88 -2.13
C LYS A 391 -3.30 27.40 -1.92
N ASN A 392 -2.62 27.97 -0.93
CA ASN A 392 -1.30 27.51 -0.50
C ASN A 392 -1.35 26.03 -0.11
N ILE A 393 -0.56 25.22 -0.81
CA ILE A 393 -0.42 23.80 -0.52
C ILE A 393 0.65 23.64 0.53
N THR A 394 0.35 22.89 1.59
CA THR A 394 1.34 22.47 2.58
C THR A 394 1.81 21.06 2.27
N TYR A 395 3.10 20.90 1.98
CA TYR A 395 3.73 19.64 1.70
C TYR A 395 4.19 18.95 3.00
N ASN A 396 3.99 17.65 3.13
CA ASN A 396 4.68 16.86 4.14
C ASN A 396 6.14 16.60 3.72
N GLY A 397 6.99 16.09 4.65
CA GLY A 397 8.42 15.90 4.39
C GLY A 397 8.72 14.99 3.20
N LEU A 398 7.93 13.91 3.01
CA LEU A 398 8.12 12.97 1.91
C LEU A 398 7.68 13.58 0.56
N GLN A 399 6.62 14.38 0.56
CA GLN A 399 6.15 15.10 -0.62
C GLN A 399 7.17 16.15 -1.10
N ILE A 400 7.88 16.83 -0.17
CA ILE A 400 8.97 17.76 -0.50
C ILE A 400 10.11 17.02 -1.22
N ILE A 401 10.48 15.83 -0.71
CA ILE A 401 11.52 15.00 -1.34
C ILE A 401 11.07 14.57 -2.74
N ASN A 402 9.87 14.03 -2.89
CA ASN A 402 9.33 13.61 -4.19
C ASN A 402 9.26 14.77 -5.18
N ARG A 403 8.87 15.97 -4.72
CA ARG A 403 8.86 17.19 -5.54
C ARG A 403 10.26 17.49 -6.08
N GLN A 404 11.29 17.41 -5.24
CA GLN A 404 12.66 17.64 -5.68
C GLN A 404 13.14 16.58 -6.66
N VAL A 405 12.79 15.31 -6.45
CA VAL A 405 13.13 14.22 -7.36
C VAL A 405 12.46 14.41 -8.72
N ILE A 406 11.19 14.83 -8.77
CA ILE A 406 10.48 15.10 -10.03
C ILE A 406 11.13 16.29 -10.77
N ILE A 407 11.59 17.33 -10.08
CA ILE A 407 12.35 18.43 -10.69
C ILE A 407 13.59 17.89 -11.40
N GLU A 408 14.36 17.02 -10.76
CA GLU A 408 15.54 16.42 -11.36
C GLU A 408 15.19 15.48 -12.53
N TYR A 409 14.07 14.77 -12.47
CA TYR A 409 13.60 13.93 -13.57
C TYR A 409 13.19 14.75 -14.79
N ILE A 410 12.50 15.87 -14.62
CA ILE A 410 12.18 16.78 -15.73
C ILE A 410 13.47 17.38 -16.31
N LYS A 411 14.44 17.76 -15.49
CA LYS A 411 15.75 18.23 -16.01
C LYS A 411 16.44 17.15 -16.86
N ARG A 412 16.40 15.89 -16.44
CA ARG A 412 16.95 14.76 -17.22
C ARG A 412 16.20 14.58 -18.53
N LEU A 413 14.85 14.60 -18.51
CA LEU A 413 14.05 14.58 -19.73
C LEU A 413 14.49 15.68 -20.70
N LEU A 414 14.61 16.90 -20.21
CA LEU A 414 15.02 18.04 -21.03
C LEU A 414 16.45 17.91 -21.56
N ALA A 415 17.35 17.30 -20.81
CA ALA A 415 18.72 17.01 -21.29
C ALA A 415 18.74 15.97 -22.41
N ILE A 416 17.83 14.97 -22.38
CA ILE A 416 17.64 14.03 -23.48
C ILE A 416 17.06 14.76 -24.68
N ASP A 417 16.01 15.53 -24.47
CA ASP A 417 15.33 16.25 -25.55
C ASP A 417 16.24 17.27 -26.24
N GLN A 418 17.21 17.87 -25.54
CA GLN A 418 18.26 18.69 -26.17
C GLN A 418 19.08 17.93 -27.22
N LYS A 419 19.31 16.62 -27.02
CA LYS A 419 20.03 15.76 -27.98
C LYS A 419 19.13 15.35 -29.15
N LEU A 420 17.81 15.30 -28.91
CA LEU A 420 16.80 14.89 -29.88
C LEU A 420 16.25 16.06 -30.71
N THR A 421 16.60 17.30 -30.41
CA THR A 421 16.21 18.49 -31.18
C THR A 421 16.95 18.54 -32.53
N PRO A 422 16.32 19.09 -33.61
CA PRO A 422 14.99 19.72 -33.62
C PRO A 422 13.83 18.72 -33.81
N PHE A 423 12.67 18.99 -33.23
CA PHE A 423 11.44 18.23 -33.45
C PHE A 423 10.21 19.10 -33.26
N SER A 424 9.07 18.72 -33.86
CA SER A 424 7.77 19.40 -33.66
C SER A 424 6.85 18.46 -32.91
N ILE A 425 6.11 18.98 -31.91
CA ILE A 425 5.16 18.21 -31.13
C ILE A 425 3.78 18.27 -31.79
N LEU A 426 3.28 17.12 -32.23
CA LEU A 426 1.95 16.98 -32.83
C LEU A 426 0.86 16.70 -31.79
N GLY A 427 1.20 16.18 -30.64
CA GLY A 427 0.24 15.88 -29.57
C GLY A 427 0.92 15.53 -28.24
N LEU A 428 0.23 15.88 -27.16
CA LEU A 428 0.58 15.55 -25.78
C LEU A 428 -0.64 14.89 -25.13
N GLU A 429 -0.43 13.82 -24.36
CA GLU A 429 -1.48 13.02 -23.69
C GLU A 429 -2.67 12.77 -24.64
N LYS A 430 -2.35 12.39 -25.89
CA LYS A 430 -3.35 12.31 -26.96
C LYS A 430 -4.10 10.99 -26.88
N PRO A 431 -5.45 11.01 -26.70
CA PRO A 431 -6.24 9.81 -26.78
C PRO A 431 -6.25 9.26 -28.21
N ILE A 432 -6.06 7.95 -28.33
CA ILE A 432 -6.10 7.22 -29.59
C ILE A 432 -6.95 5.98 -29.45
N GLU A 433 -7.67 5.65 -30.53
CA GLU A 433 -8.58 4.51 -30.60
C GLU A 433 -8.51 3.89 -31.99
N MET A 434 -8.57 2.56 -32.05
CA MET A 434 -8.55 1.81 -33.30
C MET A 434 -9.58 0.65 -33.22
N PRO A 435 -10.51 0.53 -34.19
CA PRO A 435 -11.37 -0.64 -34.30
C PRO A 435 -10.55 -1.90 -34.61
N PHE A 436 -10.91 -3.02 -34.01
CA PHE A 436 -10.18 -4.27 -34.14
C PHE A 436 -11.16 -5.46 -34.21
N ASP A 437 -11.12 -6.19 -35.31
CA ASP A 437 -12.02 -7.30 -35.58
C ASP A 437 -11.44 -8.63 -35.08
N ILE A 438 -12.20 -9.35 -34.28
CA ILE A 438 -11.86 -10.67 -33.73
C ILE A 438 -12.92 -11.70 -34.08
N ASN A 439 -12.51 -12.96 -34.23
CA ASN A 439 -13.42 -14.08 -34.42
C ASN A 439 -13.82 -14.64 -33.07
N THR A 440 -15.12 -14.78 -32.85
CA THR A 440 -15.68 -15.42 -31.65
C THR A 440 -16.59 -16.56 -32.06
N GLN A 441 -17.03 -17.39 -31.12
CA GLN A 441 -18.01 -18.47 -31.42
C GLN A 441 -19.36 -17.92 -31.89
N GLU A 442 -19.71 -16.68 -31.56
CA GLU A 442 -20.95 -16.01 -32.00
C GLU A 442 -20.78 -15.29 -33.34
N GLY A 443 -19.57 -15.32 -33.93
CA GLY A 443 -19.25 -14.66 -35.20
C GLY A 443 -18.19 -13.56 -35.05
N LEU A 444 -18.10 -12.72 -36.07
CA LEU A 444 -17.17 -11.59 -36.07
C LEU A 444 -17.63 -10.53 -35.06
N LYS A 445 -16.75 -10.18 -34.11
CA LYS A 445 -16.97 -9.10 -33.15
C LYS A 445 -15.94 -8.01 -33.35
N GLN A 446 -16.41 -6.77 -33.42
CA GLN A 446 -15.54 -5.60 -33.40
C GLN A 446 -15.39 -5.08 -31.97
N ILE A 447 -14.14 -4.91 -31.55
CA ILE A 447 -13.78 -4.25 -30.28
C ILE A 447 -12.96 -3.00 -30.59
N SER A 448 -12.77 -2.15 -29.60
CA SER A 448 -11.90 -0.97 -29.73
C SER A 448 -10.65 -1.13 -28.89
N LEU A 449 -9.49 -1.00 -29.53
CA LEU A 449 -8.21 -0.83 -28.83
C LEU A 449 -8.02 0.67 -28.57
N PHE A 450 -7.73 1.04 -27.32
CA PHE A 450 -7.65 2.43 -26.91
C PHE A 450 -6.52 2.72 -25.94
N GLY A 451 -6.08 3.98 -25.89
CA GLY A 451 -5.10 4.44 -24.93
C GLY A 451 -4.78 5.91 -25.08
N ASN A 452 -3.81 6.38 -24.33
CA ASN A 452 -3.26 7.74 -24.43
C ASN A 452 -1.78 7.65 -24.79
N ILE A 453 -1.38 8.43 -25.78
CA ILE A 453 0.03 8.58 -26.17
C ILE A 453 0.59 9.79 -25.43
N ASP A 454 1.66 9.60 -24.67
CA ASP A 454 2.26 10.66 -23.85
C ASP A 454 2.73 11.84 -24.71
N ARG A 455 3.49 11.56 -25.79
CA ARG A 455 3.96 12.57 -26.73
C ARG A 455 4.12 12.01 -28.14
N ILE A 456 3.72 12.81 -29.13
CA ILE A 456 3.89 12.54 -30.56
C ILE A 456 4.79 13.62 -31.15
N ASP A 457 5.98 13.23 -31.62
CA ASP A 457 6.94 14.12 -32.27
C ASP A 457 6.97 13.90 -33.77
N LYS A 458 7.08 14.97 -34.52
CA LYS A 458 7.46 14.95 -35.96
C LYS A 458 8.92 15.35 -36.06
N ILE A 459 9.68 14.57 -36.81
CA ILE A 459 11.12 14.74 -36.99
C ILE A 459 11.39 14.81 -38.49
N ASP A 460 12.18 15.80 -38.89
CA ASP A 460 12.68 15.93 -40.24
C ASP A 460 14.21 15.68 -40.22
N GLU A 461 14.64 14.50 -40.65
CA GLU A 461 16.05 14.13 -40.72
C GLU A 461 16.45 13.82 -42.17
N ASN A 462 17.49 14.49 -42.67
CA ASN A 462 18.07 14.24 -43.99
C ASN A 462 17.07 14.24 -45.18
N GLY A 463 16.00 15.03 -45.09
CA GLY A 463 14.96 15.10 -46.11
C GLY A 463 13.86 14.02 -45.98
N SER A 464 13.92 13.17 -44.98
CA SER A 464 12.86 12.23 -44.63
C SER A 464 12.11 12.71 -43.39
N THR A 465 10.80 12.77 -43.48
CA THR A 465 9.94 13.09 -42.32
C THR A 465 9.42 11.80 -41.69
N CYS A 466 9.57 11.66 -40.39
CA CYS A 466 9.01 10.55 -39.62
C CYS A 466 8.29 11.03 -38.37
N ILE A 467 7.45 10.19 -37.83
CA ILE A 467 6.76 10.44 -36.57
C ILE A 467 7.36 9.54 -35.49
N ARG A 468 7.62 10.09 -34.31
CA ARG A 468 8.09 9.34 -33.13
C ARG A 468 7.02 9.35 -32.08
N VAL A 469 6.58 8.17 -31.65
CA VAL A 469 5.67 7.97 -30.51
C VAL A 469 6.52 7.78 -29.28
N VAL A 470 6.43 8.70 -28.33
CA VAL A 470 7.23 8.70 -27.10
C VAL A 470 6.37 8.33 -25.92
N ASP A 471 6.82 7.37 -25.15
CA ASP A 471 6.21 6.95 -23.88
C ASP A 471 7.26 7.09 -22.77
N TYR A 472 6.88 7.73 -21.67
CA TYR A 472 7.75 8.04 -20.53
C TYR A 472 7.73 6.93 -19.49
N LYS A 473 8.90 6.52 -19.01
CA LYS A 473 9.03 5.55 -17.92
C LYS A 473 9.88 6.13 -16.79
N THR A 474 9.24 6.33 -15.64
CA THR A 474 9.89 6.85 -14.41
C THR A 474 10.46 5.76 -13.51
N GLY A 475 10.14 4.48 -13.79
CA GLY A 475 10.64 3.34 -13.01
C GLY A 475 12.12 3.04 -13.25
N SER A 476 12.73 2.32 -12.28
CA SER A 476 14.09 1.80 -12.41
C SER A 476 14.05 0.49 -13.16
N ASN A 477 14.31 0.51 -14.48
CA ASN A 477 14.34 -0.73 -15.24
C ASN A 477 15.55 -0.85 -16.11
N ASP A 478 16.18 -2.01 -15.97
CA ASP A 478 17.31 -2.40 -16.75
C ASP A 478 16.94 -2.76 -18.20
N LYS A 479 17.95 -2.76 -19.02
CA LYS A 479 17.87 -2.99 -20.47
C LYS A 479 17.06 -4.24 -20.81
N THR A 480 15.98 -4.03 -21.52
CA THR A 480 15.15 -5.11 -22.08
C THR A 480 15.87 -5.76 -23.26
N SER A 481 15.95 -7.07 -23.28
CA SER A 481 16.48 -7.82 -24.42
C SER A 481 15.34 -8.50 -25.19
N ILE A 482 14.47 -7.69 -25.80
CA ILE A 482 13.42 -8.18 -26.70
C ILE A 482 14.00 -8.27 -28.10
N LYS A 483 13.88 -9.43 -28.75
CA LYS A 483 14.53 -9.71 -30.04
C LYS A 483 13.57 -9.79 -31.21
N SER A 484 12.28 -10.04 -30.94
CA SER A 484 11.26 -10.22 -31.98
C SER A 484 9.88 -9.87 -31.42
N VAL A 485 8.88 -9.84 -32.31
CA VAL A 485 7.48 -9.68 -31.95
C VAL A 485 7.00 -10.85 -31.06
N ASP A 486 7.51 -12.08 -31.26
CA ASP A 486 7.18 -13.24 -30.41
C ASP A 486 7.53 -13.01 -28.95
N ASP A 487 8.67 -12.40 -28.69
CA ASP A 487 9.13 -12.10 -27.33
C ASP A 487 8.17 -11.16 -26.58
N ILE A 488 7.44 -10.30 -27.30
CA ILE A 488 6.48 -9.36 -26.70
C ILE A 488 5.28 -10.08 -26.10
N PHE A 489 4.80 -11.12 -26.78
CA PHE A 489 3.64 -11.90 -26.37
C PHE A 489 3.98 -13.09 -25.47
N ASN A 490 5.28 -13.31 -25.19
CA ASN A 490 5.71 -14.38 -24.29
C ASN A 490 5.52 -13.98 -22.82
N PRO A 491 4.67 -14.70 -22.02
CA PRO A 491 4.44 -14.42 -20.61
C PRO A 491 5.70 -14.44 -19.74
N GLU A 492 6.72 -15.21 -20.11
CA GLU A 492 7.99 -15.30 -19.37
C GLU A 492 8.85 -14.04 -19.54
N LYS A 493 8.69 -13.32 -20.65
CA LYS A 493 9.44 -12.10 -20.95
C LYS A 493 8.86 -10.83 -20.30
N ILE A 494 7.71 -10.91 -19.63
CA ILE A 494 7.10 -9.77 -18.94
C ILE A 494 8.02 -9.21 -17.84
N GLU A 495 8.79 -10.07 -17.18
CA GLU A 495 9.78 -9.63 -16.19
C GLU A 495 10.96 -8.87 -16.84
N SER A 496 11.14 -9.04 -18.15
CA SER A 496 12.09 -8.30 -18.97
C SER A 496 11.44 -7.10 -19.69
N HIS A 497 10.29 -6.64 -19.19
CA HIS A 497 9.53 -5.49 -19.68
C HIS A 497 9.05 -5.58 -21.14
N SER A 498 8.67 -6.77 -21.61
CA SER A 498 7.98 -6.93 -22.90
C SER A 498 6.65 -6.16 -22.95
N ASP A 499 6.04 -5.89 -21.81
CA ASP A 499 4.83 -5.06 -21.64
C ASP A 499 5.02 -3.61 -22.12
N TYR A 500 6.20 -3.02 -21.93
CA TYR A 500 6.50 -1.68 -22.45
C TYR A 500 6.64 -1.68 -23.98
N TYR A 501 7.23 -2.75 -24.53
CA TYR A 501 7.28 -2.92 -25.99
C TYR A 501 5.89 -3.08 -26.59
N LEU A 502 5.02 -3.90 -25.95
CA LEU A 502 3.64 -4.07 -26.38
C LEU A 502 2.90 -2.72 -26.42
N GLN A 503 3.03 -1.93 -25.37
CA GLN A 503 2.39 -0.61 -25.29
C GLN A 503 2.90 0.35 -26.38
N ALA A 504 4.21 0.51 -26.49
CA ALA A 504 4.81 1.46 -27.44
C ALA A 504 4.56 1.07 -28.89
N LEU A 505 4.65 -0.24 -29.23
CA LEU A 505 4.36 -0.72 -30.58
C LEU A 505 2.87 -0.58 -30.92
N LEU A 506 1.98 -0.96 -30.00
CA LEU A 506 0.54 -0.83 -30.21
C LEU A 506 0.16 0.63 -30.48
N TYR A 507 0.64 1.57 -29.68
CA TYR A 507 0.39 3.00 -29.91
C TYR A 507 0.94 3.48 -31.23
N SER A 508 2.14 3.03 -31.62
CA SER A 508 2.75 3.40 -32.89
C SER A 508 1.98 2.84 -34.09
N ILE A 509 1.49 1.60 -33.99
CA ILE A 509 0.65 0.97 -35.04
C ILE A 509 -0.71 1.67 -35.13
N MET A 510 -1.34 2.00 -33.97
CA MET A 510 -2.59 2.75 -33.95
C MET A 510 -2.43 4.13 -34.59
N LEU A 511 -1.31 4.81 -34.34
CA LEU A 511 -1.01 6.10 -34.95
C LEU A 511 -0.71 5.98 -36.45
N TYR A 512 0.03 4.96 -36.87
CA TYR A 512 0.31 4.68 -38.28
C TYR A 512 -0.97 4.51 -39.09
N ASN A 513 -1.97 3.80 -38.54
CA ASN A 513 -3.26 3.57 -39.16
C ASN A 513 -4.27 4.74 -39.00
N ASN A 514 -3.96 5.75 -38.19
CA ASN A 514 -4.85 6.86 -37.93
C ASN A 514 -4.72 7.97 -38.98
N ARG A 515 -5.68 8.04 -39.91
CA ARG A 515 -5.65 9.03 -41.01
C ARG A 515 -5.75 10.49 -40.57
N ASN A 516 -6.31 10.75 -39.37
CA ASN A 516 -6.42 12.12 -38.86
C ASN A 516 -5.09 12.64 -38.29
N LEU A 517 -4.32 11.77 -37.64
CA LEU A 517 -3.05 12.12 -37.01
C LEU A 517 -1.85 11.87 -37.94
N ASN A 518 -1.96 10.93 -38.88
CA ASN A 518 -0.96 10.61 -39.89
C ASN A 518 -1.58 10.53 -41.29
N PRO A 519 -2.06 11.66 -41.85
CA PRO A 519 -2.73 11.69 -43.17
C PRO A 519 -1.82 11.28 -44.34
N ASN A 520 -0.50 11.47 -44.19
CA ASN A 520 0.48 11.20 -45.23
C ASN A 520 1.12 9.82 -45.10
N HIS A 521 0.63 8.96 -44.20
CA HIS A 521 1.24 7.65 -43.93
C HIS A 521 2.77 7.70 -43.71
N LEU A 522 3.22 8.69 -42.95
CA LEU A 522 4.62 8.83 -42.57
C LEU A 522 5.08 7.61 -41.77
N PRO A 523 6.35 7.19 -41.89
CA PRO A 523 6.92 6.18 -41.03
C PRO A 523 6.78 6.55 -39.56
N VAL A 524 6.43 5.57 -38.69
CA VAL A 524 6.26 5.77 -37.26
C VAL A 524 7.25 4.92 -36.49
N SER A 525 8.02 5.55 -35.61
CA SER A 525 8.98 4.87 -34.73
C SER A 525 8.54 4.90 -33.28
N PRO A 526 8.56 3.76 -32.56
CA PRO A 526 8.28 3.69 -31.13
C PRO A 526 9.50 4.11 -30.32
N ALA A 527 9.29 4.92 -29.28
CA ALA A 527 10.34 5.35 -28.38
C ALA A 527 9.92 5.21 -26.91
N LEU A 528 10.83 4.67 -26.09
CA LEU A 528 10.70 4.57 -24.64
C LEU A 528 11.77 5.41 -23.98
N LEU A 529 11.34 6.41 -23.22
CA LEU A 529 12.21 7.29 -22.46
C LEU A 529 12.32 6.83 -21.01
N PHE A 530 13.38 6.10 -20.68
CA PHE A 530 13.72 5.71 -19.30
C PHE A 530 14.47 6.84 -18.60
N ILE A 531 13.77 7.63 -17.80
CA ILE A 531 14.30 8.86 -17.22
C ILE A 531 15.48 8.61 -16.25
N GLN A 532 15.49 7.47 -15.54
CA GLN A 532 16.55 7.16 -14.58
C GLN A 532 17.88 6.78 -15.25
N HIS A 533 17.85 6.16 -16.43
CA HIS A 533 19.01 5.54 -17.07
C HIS A 533 19.56 6.30 -18.29
N ALA A 534 18.98 7.44 -18.61
CA ALA A 534 19.30 8.20 -19.83
C ALA A 534 20.52 9.11 -19.69
N THR A 535 21.62 8.64 -19.09
CA THR A 535 22.81 9.46 -18.78
C THR A 535 23.99 9.27 -19.74
N GLY A 536 23.92 8.31 -20.68
CA GLY A 536 25.01 8.06 -21.66
C GLY A 536 24.96 8.97 -22.89
N ASP A 537 26.11 9.24 -23.49
CA ASP A 537 26.18 10.04 -24.74
C ASP A 537 25.57 9.30 -25.93
N ASP A 538 25.56 7.97 -25.92
CA ASP A 538 25.01 7.11 -26.99
C ASP A 538 23.54 6.66 -26.69
N TYR A 539 22.85 7.32 -25.77
CA TYR A 539 21.48 6.96 -25.45
C TYR A 539 20.52 7.31 -26.58
N THR A 540 19.82 6.31 -27.12
CA THR A 540 18.69 6.48 -28.05
C THR A 540 17.41 5.94 -27.40
N PRO A 541 16.31 6.71 -27.41
CA PRO A 541 15.03 6.25 -26.88
C PRO A 541 14.29 5.31 -27.83
N ILE A 542 14.68 5.24 -29.11
CA ILE A 542 14.00 4.42 -30.12
C ILE A 542 14.17 2.95 -29.76
N LEU A 543 13.08 2.20 -29.81
CA LEU A 543 13.08 0.78 -29.52
C LEU A 543 13.91 -0.03 -30.52
N LYS A 544 14.42 -1.16 -30.07
CA LYS A 544 15.26 -2.07 -30.85
C LYS A 544 14.79 -3.50 -30.67
N PHE A 545 14.77 -4.27 -31.74
CA PHE A 545 14.74 -5.73 -31.67
C PHE A 545 16.18 -6.26 -31.74
N GLY A 546 16.70 -6.71 -30.61
CA GLY A 546 18.09 -7.08 -30.50
C GLY A 546 19.05 -5.89 -30.79
N LYS A 547 19.63 -5.86 -31.97
CA LYS A 547 20.51 -4.77 -32.46
C LYS A 547 19.82 -3.81 -33.44
N ASP A 548 18.68 -4.23 -34.01
CA ASP A 548 18.03 -3.50 -35.10
C ASP A 548 17.07 -2.44 -34.53
N ILE A 549 17.27 -1.19 -34.91
CA ILE A 549 16.45 -0.06 -34.50
C ILE A 549 15.12 -0.09 -35.28
N ILE A 550 14.00 0.06 -34.56
CA ILE A 550 12.65 0.10 -35.15
C ILE A 550 12.40 1.53 -35.66
N THR A 551 12.80 1.82 -36.87
CA THR A 551 12.56 3.14 -37.49
C THR A 551 11.18 3.29 -38.08
N ASP A 552 10.53 2.18 -38.46
CA ASP A 552 9.18 2.13 -38.99
C ASP A 552 8.44 0.89 -38.49
N VAL A 553 7.31 1.10 -37.81
CA VAL A 553 6.46 0.00 -37.30
C VAL A 553 5.70 -0.73 -38.41
N SER A 554 5.56 -0.16 -39.60
CA SER A 554 4.81 -0.78 -40.70
C SER A 554 5.32 -2.19 -41.03
N ILE A 555 6.64 -2.41 -40.92
CA ILE A 555 7.30 -3.69 -41.17
C ILE A 555 6.81 -4.80 -40.23
N TYR A 556 6.46 -4.44 -39.00
CA TYR A 556 6.05 -5.39 -37.93
C TYR A 556 4.55 -5.43 -37.68
N THR A 557 3.78 -4.58 -38.38
CA THR A 557 2.34 -4.38 -38.10
C THR A 557 1.52 -5.65 -38.29
N GLU A 558 1.73 -6.38 -39.39
CA GLU A 558 0.96 -7.57 -39.73
C GLU A 558 1.20 -8.69 -38.71
N ASP A 559 2.47 -8.98 -38.41
CA ASP A 559 2.85 -10.01 -37.44
C ASP A 559 2.35 -9.65 -36.03
N PHE A 560 2.52 -8.40 -35.60
CA PHE A 560 2.07 -7.92 -34.30
C PHE A 560 0.54 -8.00 -34.15
N LEU A 561 -0.22 -7.53 -35.13
CA LEU A 561 -1.68 -7.56 -35.09
C LEU A 561 -2.25 -8.98 -35.17
N SER A 562 -1.60 -9.89 -35.90
CA SER A 562 -1.97 -11.31 -35.94
C SER A 562 -1.85 -11.95 -34.56
N LYS A 563 -0.73 -11.79 -33.87
CA LYS A 563 -0.51 -12.32 -32.52
C LYS A 563 -1.40 -11.67 -31.48
N LEU A 564 -1.63 -10.37 -31.60
CA LEU A 564 -2.57 -9.65 -30.74
C LEU A 564 -3.99 -10.18 -30.91
N LYS A 565 -4.38 -10.49 -32.14
CA LYS A 565 -5.69 -11.08 -32.47
C LYS A 565 -5.86 -12.45 -31.82
N GLU A 566 -4.90 -13.33 -31.98
CA GLU A 566 -4.88 -14.65 -31.34
C GLU A 566 -5.05 -14.53 -29.82
N LEU A 567 -4.27 -13.64 -29.17
CA LEU A 567 -4.34 -13.42 -27.74
C LEU A 567 -5.70 -12.90 -27.27
N ILE A 568 -6.32 -12.00 -28.03
CA ILE A 568 -7.64 -11.45 -27.69
C ILE A 568 -8.73 -12.50 -27.94
N GLU A 569 -8.63 -13.27 -29.03
CA GLU A 569 -9.56 -14.37 -29.32
C GLU A 569 -9.56 -15.42 -28.20
N ASP A 570 -8.41 -15.69 -27.54
CA ASP A 570 -8.33 -16.54 -26.36
C ASP A 570 -9.16 -16.00 -25.18
N ILE A 571 -9.22 -14.66 -25.00
CA ILE A 571 -10.06 -14.04 -23.97
C ILE A 571 -11.54 -14.36 -24.23
N PHE A 572 -11.98 -14.35 -25.49
CA PHE A 572 -13.37 -14.60 -25.90
C PHE A 572 -13.69 -16.10 -26.14
N ASN A 573 -12.69 -16.98 -26.04
CA ASN A 573 -12.89 -18.40 -26.22
C ASN A 573 -13.44 -19.08 -24.95
N PRO A 574 -14.65 -19.62 -24.91
CA PRO A 574 -15.23 -20.23 -23.72
C PRO A 574 -14.52 -21.53 -23.28
N ASN A 575 -13.78 -22.18 -24.18
CA ASN A 575 -13.05 -23.41 -23.88
C ASN A 575 -11.72 -23.17 -23.15
N ILE A 576 -11.25 -21.93 -23.11
CA ILE A 576 -10.00 -21.54 -22.44
C ILE A 576 -10.35 -20.88 -21.11
N ALA A 577 -10.09 -21.54 -19.99
CA ALA A 577 -10.30 -20.98 -18.66
C ALA A 577 -9.29 -19.88 -18.34
N PHE A 578 -9.64 -18.98 -17.41
CA PHE A 578 -8.65 -18.04 -16.84
C PHE A 578 -7.77 -18.78 -15.84
N ASN A 579 -6.53 -19.04 -16.23
CA ASN A 579 -5.57 -19.78 -15.42
C ASN A 579 -4.81 -18.89 -14.44
N PRO A 580 -4.44 -19.41 -13.26
CA PRO A 580 -3.50 -18.73 -12.38
C PRO A 580 -2.10 -18.68 -13.03
N THR A 581 -1.33 -17.65 -12.69
CA THR A 581 0.07 -17.60 -13.11
C THR A 581 0.91 -18.67 -12.42
N GLU A 582 1.82 -19.30 -13.16
CA GLU A 582 2.78 -20.25 -12.60
C GLU A 582 3.87 -19.55 -11.76
N ASN A 583 4.15 -18.31 -12.06
CA ASN A 583 5.12 -17.51 -11.32
C ASN A 583 4.52 -16.96 -10.01
N THR A 584 4.72 -17.70 -8.91
CA THR A 584 4.21 -17.36 -7.58
C THR A 584 4.77 -16.04 -7.01
N LYS A 585 5.92 -15.55 -7.50
CA LYS A 585 6.46 -14.24 -7.10
C LYS A 585 5.51 -13.11 -7.50
N ARG A 586 4.78 -13.25 -8.62
CA ARG A 586 3.78 -12.27 -9.06
C ARG A 586 2.59 -12.16 -8.12
N CYS A 587 2.33 -13.21 -7.33
CA CYS A 587 1.23 -13.24 -6.37
C CYS A 587 1.57 -12.52 -5.06
N GLN A 588 2.84 -12.31 -4.76
CA GLN A 588 3.28 -11.72 -3.49
C GLN A 588 2.70 -10.33 -3.24
N TYR A 589 2.59 -9.52 -4.30
CA TYR A 589 2.06 -8.15 -4.26
C TYR A 589 0.75 -8.01 -5.08
N CYS A 590 0.06 -9.12 -5.35
CA CYS A 590 -1.19 -9.10 -6.09
C CYS A 590 -2.33 -8.63 -5.18
N PRO A 591 -3.10 -7.59 -5.54
CA PRO A 591 -4.23 -7.11 -4.74
C PRO A 591 -5.35 -8.14 -4.59
N TYR A 592 -5.41 -9.13 -5.48
CA TYR A 592 -6.42 -10.20 -5.47
C TYR A 592 -5.91 -11.50 -4.83
N ARG A 593 -4.78 -11.46 -4.13
CA ARG A 593 -4.15 -12.66 -3.53
C ARG A 593 -5.10 -13.42 -2.62
N GLU A 594 -5.84 -12.71 -1.77
CA GLU A 594 -6.75 -13.32 -0.79
C GLU A 594 -7.98 -13.98 -1.44
N ILE A 595 -8.43 -13.46 -2.58
CA ILE A 595 -9.55 -14.02 -3.34
C ILE A 595 -9.08 -15.21 -4.20
N CYS A 596 -7.85 -15.13 -4.68
CA CYS A 596 -7.29 -16.12 -5.58
C CYS A 596 -6.87 -17.42 -4.85
N GLY A 597 -6.56 -17.32 -3.56
CA GLY A 597 -6.13 -18.44 -2.70
C GLY A 597 -4.62 -18.59 -2.55
#